data_858d0bb92346d31ad5574631b160375a
#
_entry.id   858d0bb92346d31ad5574631b160375a
#
_cell.length_a   1.000
_cell.length_b   1.000
_cell.length_c   1.000
_cell.angle_alpha   90.00
_cell.angle_beta   90.00
_cell.angle_gamma   90.00
#
_symmetry.space_group_name_H-M   'P 1'
#
loop_
_entity.id
_entity.type
_entity.pdbx_description
1 polymer ?
#
loop_
_entity_poly.entity_id
_entity_poly.type
_entity_poly.pdbx_seq_one_letter_code
_entity_poly.pdbx_strand_id
1 'polypeptide(L)'
;MNHPCQEQIKRLESIIASNQRNFHCVGQALKQIRDHHFYRHLGFQSFESYVKNRWDIGKSHAYRLIDAANVLDHLSPIGDILPVNEAQCRLLSPFEAFDQRKIWCAFLQTGVALTARRLRNFISDYKGNRKTAHYDRIETISDCYQRAVFEILYQIRVARSDNWQSTSRQAAIYWNNVMKAKILWEKR
;
A
#
# COMPACT_ATOMS: atom_id res chain seq x y z
N MET A 1 -28.98 8.70 -21.79
CA MET A 1 -28.24 9.32 -20.66
C MET A 1 -27.25 8.29 -20.14
N ASN A 2 -25.94 8.51 -20.39
CA ASN A 2 -24.92 7.61 -19.83
C ASN A 2 -24.84 7.87 -18.31
N HIS A 3 -25.20 6.89 -17.53
CA HIS A 3 -25.10 6.97 -16.06
C HIS A 3 -23.63 7.15 -15.70
N PRO A 4 -23.21 8.10 -14.83
CA PRO A 4 -21.82 8.34 -14.46
C PRO A 4 -21.07 7.08 -13.98
N CYS A 5 -21.81 6.13 -13.41
CA CYS A 5 -21.28 4.82 -13.02
C CYS A 5 -20.84 3.98 -14.25
N GLN A 6 -21.56 4.02 -15.39
CA GLN A 6 -21.19 3.26 -16.58
C GLN A 6 -19.92 3.82 -17.25
N GLU A 7 -19.72 5.12 -17.23
CA GLU A 7 -18.49 5.74 -17.74
C GLU A 7 -17.29 5.36 -16.88
N GLN A 8 -17.46 5.37 -15.58
CA GLN A 8 -16.40 4.95 -14.66
C GLN A 8 -16.01 3.47 -14.84
N ILE A 9 -16.99 2.59 -15.00
CA ILE A 9 -16.76 1.17 -15.30
C ILE A 9 -15.98 1.02 -16.62
N LYS A 10 -16.41 1.66 -17.69
CA LYS A 10 -15.72 1.62 -19.00
C LYS A 10 -14.27 2.09 -18.88
N ARG A 11 -14.03 3.16 -18.12
CA ARG A 11 -12.68 3.67 -17.87
C ARG A 11 -11.81 2.65 -17.14
N LEU A 12 -12.31 2.01 -16.10
CA LEU A 12 -11.58 1.00 -15.35
C LEU A 12 -11.30 -0.24 -16.20
N GLU A 13 -12.26 -0.71 -16.97
CA GLU A 13 -12.07 -1.83 -17.90
C GLU A 13 -11.03 -1.49 -18.99
N SER A 14 -11.04 -0.25 -19.51
CA SER A 14 -10.01 0.22 -20.44
C SER A 14 -8.61 0.21 -19.82
N ILE A 15 -8.49 0.58 -18.54
CA ILE A 15 -7.21 0.50 -17.81
C ILE A 15 -6.73 -0.95 -17.72
N ILE A 16 -7.61 -1.88 -17.39
CA ILE A 16 -7.26 -3.30 -17.32
C ILE A 16 -6.82 -3.82 -18.69
N ALA A 17 -7.58 -3.52 -19.74
CA ALA A 17 -7.29 -3.97 -21.11
C ALA A 17 -5.96 -3.45 -21.66
N SER A 18 -5.67 -2.16 -21.42
CA SER A 18 -4.48 -1.50 -21.97
C SER A 18 -3.22 -1.72 -21.13
N ASN A 19 -3.35 -2.06 -19.86
CA ASN A 19 -2.24 -2.15 -18.91
C ASN A 19 -1.98 -3.57 -18.37
N GLN A 20 -2.29 -4.63 -19.12
CA GLN A 20 -2.13 -6.02 -18.67
C GLN A 20 -0.72 -6.34 -18.11
N ARG A 21 0.32 -5.64 -18.56
CA ARG A 21 1.70 -5.77 -18.07
C ARG A 21 2.01 -4.91 -16.85
N ASN A 22 1.16 -3.95 -16.53
CA ASN A 22 1.33 -3.07 -15.38
C ASN A 22 0.44 -3.54 -14.22
N PHE A 23 0.98 -4.41 -13.39
CA PHE A 23 0.26 -5.02 -12.27
C PHE A 23 -0.30 -3.99 -11.28
N HIS A 24 0.32 -2.81 -11.14
CA HIS A 24 -0.17 -1.74 -10.27
C HIS A 24 -1.49 -1.14 -10.80
N CYS A 25 -1.49 -0.70 -12.06
CA CYS A 25 -2.70 -0.12 -12.68
C CYS A 25 -3.86 -1.12 -12.71
N VAL A 26 -3.57 -2.38 -13.06
CA VAL A 26 -4.58 -3.44 -13.07
C VAL A 26 -5.09 -3.70 -11.65
N GLY A 27 -4.20 -3.79 -10.66
CA GLY A 27 -4.57 -3.99 -9.27
C GLY A 27 -5.45 -2.88 -8.72
N GLN A 28 -5.12 -1.62 -9.00
CA GLN A 28 -5.94 -0.46 -8.60
C GLN A 28 -7.32 -0.46 -9.27
N ALA A 29 -7.40 -0.78 -10.56
CA ALA A 29 -8.67 -0.86 -11.27
C ALA A 29 -9.56 -2.00 -10.73
N LEU A 30 -8.98 -3.18 -10.52
CA LEU A 30 -9.67 -4.32 -9.91
C LEU A 30 -10.15 -4.00 -8.49
N LYS A 31 -9.35 -3.31 -7.69
CA LYS A 31 -9.73 -2.85 -6.35
C LYS A 31 -10.96 -1.96 -6.40
N GLN A 32 -10.98 -0.94 -7.26
CA GLN A 32 -12.13 -0.04 -7.39
C GLN A 32 -13.40 -0.79 -7.84
N ILE A 33 -13.27 -1.71 -8.80
CA ILE A 33 -14.41 -2.52 -9.27
C ILE A 33 -14.97 -3.38 -8.14
N ARG A 34 -14.10 -3.98 -7.32
CA ARG A 34 -14.50 -4.78 -6.15
C ARG A 34 -15.17 -3.93 -5.07
N ASP A 35 -14.51 -2.87 -4.64
CA ASP A 35 -14.90 -2.08 -3.47
C ASP A 35 -16.20 -1.30 -3.70
N HIS A 36 -16.41 -0.82 -4.92
CA HIS A 36 -17.67 -0.15 -5.33
C HIS A 36 -18.72 -1.10 -5.90
N HIS A 37 -18.46 -2.42 -5.89
CA HIS A 37 -19.38 -3.45 -6.43
C HIS A 37 -19.79 -3.22 -7.89
N PHE A 38 -18.94 -2.60 -8.71
CA PHE A 38 -19.23 -2.29 -10.11
C PHE A 38 -19.54 -3.52 -10.96
N TYR A 39 -19.01 -4.68 -10.59
CA TYR A 39 -19.31 -5.96 -11.24
C TYR A 39 -20.81 -6.30 -11.24
N ARG A 40 -21.59 -5.81 -10.24
CA ARG A 40 -23.04 -6.02 -10.19
C ARG A 40 -23.78 -5.30 -11.31
N HIS A 41 -23.33 -4.09 -11.67
CA HIS A 41 -23.88 -3.33 -12.79
C HIS A 41 -23.60 -3.98 -14.15
N LEU A 42 -22.65 -4.90 -14.21
CA LEU A 42 -22.31 -5.71 -15.38
C LEU A 42 -23.02 -7.09 -15.37
N GLY A 43 -23.93 -7.33 -14.42
CA GLY A 43 -24.70 -8.56 -14.31
C GLY A 43 -24.00 -9.72 -13.60
N PHE A 44 -22.85 -9.48 -12.96
CA PHE A 44 -22.14 -10.52 -12.21
C PHE A 44 -22.57 -10.54 -10.76
N GLN A 45 -22.76 -11.74 -10.19
CA GLN A 45 -23.17 -11.90 -8.80
C GLN A 45 -22.01 -11.71 -7.82
N SER A 46 -20.77 -11.97 -8.25
CA SER A 46 -19.56 -11.84 -7.41
C SER A 46 -18.41 -11.25 -8.20
N PHE A 47 -17.46 -10.65 -7.46
CA PHE A 47 -16.22 -10.16 -8.04
C PHE A 47 -15.40 -11.27 -8.70
N GLU A 48 -15.37 -12.46 -8.08
CA GLU A 48 -14.67 -13.64 -8.61
C GLU A 48 -15.26 -14.10 -9.95
N SER A 49 -16.59 -14.10 -10.05
CA SER A 49 -17.27 -14.41 -11.32
C SER A 49 -16.94 -13.38 -12.40
N TYR A 50 -16.91 -12.09 -12.04
CA TYR A 50 -16.52 -11.03 -12.95
C TYR A 50 -15.10 -11.20 -13.49
N VAL A 51 -14.10 -11.35 -12.60
CA VAL A 51 -12.70 -11.44 -13.04
C VAL A 51 -12.43 -12.70 -13.86
N LYS A 52 -13.10 -13.82 -13.53
CA LYS A 52 -12.95 -15.06 -14.28
C LYS A 52 -13.58 -14.98 -15.68
N ASN A 53 -14.82 -14.49 -15.78
CA ASN A 53 -15.55 -14.53 -17.05
C ASN A 53 -15.17 -13.37 -17.98
N ARG A 54 -14.82 -12.21 -17.43
CA ARG A 54 -14.52 -11.02 -18.23
C ARG A 54 -13.04 -10.94 -18.64
N TRP A 55 -12.12 -11.41 -17.78
CA TRP A 55 -10.68 -11.21 -17.95
C TRP A 55 -9.87 -12.51 -17.93
N ASP A 56 -10.50 -13.65 -17.74
CA ASP A 56 -9.86 -14.94 -17.50
C ASP A 56 -8.80 -14.93 -16.37
N ILE A 57 -9.00 -14.06 -15.39
CA ILE A 57 -8.14 -13.92 -14.21
C ILE A 57 -8.70 -14.79 -13.10
N GLY A 58 -7.89 -15.73 -12.61
CA GLY A 58 -8.27 -16.56 -11.46
C GLY A 58 -8.37 -15.74 -10.18
N LYS A 59 -9.30 -16.11 -9.27
CA LYS A 59 -9.56 -15.47 -7.98
C LYS A 59 -8.28 -15.06 -7.24
N SER A 60 -7.40 -16.04 -6.97
CA SER A 60 -6.17 -15.80 -6.20
C SER A 60 -5.23 -14.82 -6.90
N HIS A 61 -5.21 -14.79 -8.22
CA HIS A 61 -4.37 -13.84 -8.96
C HIS A 61 -4.94 -12.44 -8.90
N ALA A 62 -6.26 -12.27 -9.02
CA ALA A 62 -6.91 -10.97 -8.90
C ALA A 62 -6.65 -10.32 -7.52
N TYR A 63 -6.80 -11.11 -6.45
CA TYR A 63 -6.52 -10.60 -5.09
C TYR A 63 -5.03 -10.26 -4.89
N ARG A 64 -4.09 -11.06 -5.43
CA ARG A 64 -2.65 -10.73 -5.38
C ARG A 64 -2.32 -9.43 -6.13
N LEU A 65 -2.97 -9.15 -7.25
CA LEU A 65 -2.80 -7.87 -7.95
C LEU A 65 -3.31 -6.69 -7.12
N ILE A 66 -4.44 -6.85 -6.44
CA ILE A 66 -4.98 -5.83 -5.53
C ILE A 66 -4.03 -5.61 -4.35
N ASP A 67 -3.55 -6.68 -3.72
CA ASP A 67 -2.61 -6.58 -2.59
C ASP A 67 -1.29 -5.94 -3.02
N ALA A 68 -0.79 -6.27 -4.21
CA ALA A 68 0.40 -5.66 -4.77
C ALA A 68 0.21 -4.14 -5.01
N ALA A 69 -0.95 -3.73 -5.52
CA ALA A 69 -1.27 -2.32 -5.68
C ALA A 69 -1.32 -1.59 -4.33
N ASN A 70 -1.93 -2.19 -3.31
CA ASN A 70 -1.95 -1.62 -1.95
C ASN A 70 -0.52 -1.44 -1.38
N VAL A 71 0.36 -2.44 -1.56
CA VAL A 71 1.76 -2.33 -1.12
C VAL A 71 2.46 -1.17 -1.82
N LEU A 72 2.30 -1.01 -3.13
CA LEU A 72 2.90 0.10 -3.86
C LEU A 72 2.35 1.46 -3.39
N ASP A 73 1.04 1.55 -3.16
CA ASP A 73 0.42 2.76 -2.62
C ASP A 73 0.97 3.11 -1.23
N HIS A 74 1.23 2.12 -0.37
CA HIS A 74 1.83 2.32 0.94
C HIS A 74 3.30 2.75 0.87
N LEU A 75 4.06 2.28 -0.13
CA LEU A 75 5.48 2.57 -0.27
C LEU A 75 5.75 3.86 -1.06
N SER A 76 4.85 4.26 -1.97
CA SER A 76 5.07 5.42 -2.85
C SER A 76 5.41 6.73 -2.11
N PRO A 77 4.92 6.99 -0.88
CA PRO A 77 5.27 8.20 -0.14
C PRO A 77 6.72 8.26 0.34
N ILE A 78 7.42 7.13 0.42
CA ILE A 78 8.79 7.06 0.99
C ILE A 78 9.90 7.13 -0.04
N GLY A 79 9.60 7.12 -1.33
CA GLY A 79 10.60 7.25 -2.38
C GLY A 79 10.16 6.69 -3.73
N ASP A 80 11.00 6.90 -4.73
CA ASP A 80 10.74 6.51 -6.11
C ASP A 80 11.18 5.06 -6.41
N ILE A 81 11.98 4.45 -5.53
CA ILE A 81 12.43 3.06 -5.69
C ILE A 81 11.37 2.15 -5.08
N LEU A 82 10.50 1.61 -5.94
CA LEU A 82 9.40 0.73 -5.56
C LEU A 82 9.66 -0.72 -6.01
N PRO A 83 8.95 -1.70 -5.42
CA PRO A 83 8.94 -3.07 -5.95
C PRO A 83 8.58 -3.11 -7.43
N VAL A 84 9.38 -3.82 -8.22
CA VAL A 84 9.24 -3.86 -9.69
C VAL A 84 8.29 -4.94 -10.18
N ASN A 85 7.84 -5.85 -9.31
CA ASN A 85 6.94 -6.94 -9.67
C ASN A 85 6.07 -7.40 -8.48
N GLU A 86 4.99 -8.11 -8.81
CA GLU A 86 4.03 -8.66 -7.85
C GLU A 86 4.69 -9.60 -6.83
N ALA A 87 5.71 -10.35 -7.24
CA ALA A 87 6.38 -11.29 -6.34
C ALA A 87 7.11 -10.60 -5.18
N GLN A 88 7.64 -9.39 -5.39
CA GLN A 88 8.22 -8.58 -4.31
C GLN A 88 7.12 -8.02 -3.41
N CYS A 89 6.05 -7.47 -3.98
CA CYS A 89 4.92 -6.95 -3.22
C CYS A 89 4.28 -8.03 -2.33
N ARG A 90 4.13 -9.24 -2.84
CA ARG A 90 3.57 -10.40 -2.10
C ARG A 90 4.37 -10.75 -0.85
N LEU A 91 5.67 -10.49 -0.82
CA LEU A 91 6.49 -10.71 0.37
C LEU A 91 6.24 -9.64 1.45
N LEU A 92 5.79 -8.47 1.05
CA LEU A 92 5.47 -7.35 1.94
C LEU A 92 3.99 -7.32 2.35
N SER A 93 3.07 -7.86 1.54
CA SER A 93 1.63 -7.79 1.78
C SER A 93 1.16 -8.34 3.15
N PRO A 94 1.84 -9.33 3.80
CA PRO A 94 1.44 -9.79 5.13
C PRO A 94 1.73 -8.82 6.28
N PHE A 95 2.40 -7.70 6.02
CA PHE A 95 2.78 -6.71 7.02
C PHE A 95 1.86 -5.49 6.94
N GLU A 96 1.71 -4.78 8.05
CA GLU A 96 1.04 -3.48 8.09
C GLU A 96 1.82 -2.42 7.31
N ALA A 97 1.13 -1.38 6.82
CA ALA A 97 1.70 -0.34 5.97
C ALA A 97 3.00 0.27 6.54
N PHE A 98 3.05 0.50 7.85
CA PHE A 98 4.24 1.01 8.53
C PHE A 98 5.42 0.02 8.47
N ASP A 99 5.17 -1.25 8.78
CA ASP A 99 6.20 -2.29 8.72
C ASP A 99 6.66 -2.55 7.28
N GLN A 100 5.76 -2.47 6.30
CA GLN A 100 6.12 -2.56 4.87
C GLN A 100 7.15 -1.49 4.50
N ARG A 101 6.92 -0.24 4.90
CA ARG A 101 7.83 0.89 4.67
C ARG A 101 9.17 0.67 5.37
N LYS A 102 9.15 0.28 6.65
CA LYS A 102 10.36 0.01 7.45
C LYS A 102 11.22 -1.10 6.85
N ILE A 103 10.60 -2.22 6.49
CA ILE A 103 11.27 -3.36 5.85
C ILE A 103 11.85 -2.95 4.50
N TRP A 104 11.08 -2.24 3.68
CA TRP A 104 11.52 -1.83 2.35
C TRP A 104 12.68 -0.83 2.42
N CYS A 105 12.60 0.21 3.26
CA CYS A 105 13.70 1.14 3.47
C CYS A 105 14.97 0.44 3.98
N ALA A 106 14.85 -0.44 4.96
CA ALA A 106 15.99 -1.19 5.49
C ALA A 106 16.60 -2.12 4.42
N PHE A 107 15.77 -2.74 3.58
CA PHE A 107 16.23 -3.55 2.45
C PHE A 107 17.00 -2.71 1.41
N LEU A 108 16.48 -1.53 1.06
CA LEU A 108 17.16 -0.61 0.14
C LEU A 108 18.54 -0.17 0.67
N GLN A 109 18.66 0.07 1.97
CA GLN A 109 19.92 0.48 2.62
C GLN A 109 21.00 -0.60 2.54
N THR A 110 20.65 -1.88 2.33
CA THR A 110 21.65 -2.96 2.14
C THR A 110 22.45 -2.85 0.86
N GLY A 111 21.98 -2.05 -0.11
CA GLY A 111 22.62 -1.90 -1.43
C GLY A 111 22.61 -3.16 -2.31
N VAL A 112 21.93 -4.24 -1.89
CA VAL A 112 21.89 -5.49 -2.65
C VAL A 112 20.86 -5.38 -3.80
N ALA A 113 21.04 -6.22 -4.84
CA ALA A 113 20.12 -6.22 -5.98
C ALA A 113 18.67 -6.52 -5.55
N LEU A 114 17.73 -5.74 -6.09
CA LEU A 114 16.30 -5.76 -5.73
C LEU A 114 15.58 -6.95 -6.37
N THR A 115 15.83 -8.16 -5.83
CA THR A 115 15.18 -9.39 -6.29
C THR A 115 14.26 -9.95 -5.21
N ALA A 116 13.17 -10.62 -5.61
CA ALA A 116 12.25 -11.26 -4.67
C ALA A 116 12.94 -12.30 -3.78
N ARG A 117 13.97 -13.01 -4.31
CA ARG A 117 14.74 -13.98 -3.52
C ARG A 117 15.52 -13.29 -2.39
N ARG A 118 16.22 -12.19 -2.68
CA ARG A 118 16.99 -11.45 -1.68
C ARG A 118 16.09 -10.78 -0.65
N LEU A 119 14.99 -10.20 -1.10
CA LEU A 119 13.98 -9.64 -0.20
C LEU A 119 13.40 -10.71 0.75
N ARG A 120 13.14 -11.91 0.26
CA ARG A 120 12.66 -13.03 1.10
C ARG A 120 13.66 -13.38 2.19
N ASN A 121 14.94 -13.53 1.83
CA ASN A 121 16.00 -13.84 2.80
C ASN A 121 16.11 -12.72 3.83
N PHE A 122 16.15 -11.46 3.38
CA PHE A 122 16.18 -10.29 4.27
C PHE A 122 15.00 -10.28 5.26
N ILE A 123 13.78 -10.55 4.80
CA ILE A 123 12.59 -10.63 5.67
C ILE A 123 12.71 -11.79 6.66
N SER A 124 13.26 -12.93 6.25
CA SER A 124 13.49 -14.08 7.14
C SER A 124 14.44 -13.71 8.28
N ASP A 125 15.57 -13.09 7.95
CA ASP A 125 16.57 -12.64 8.94
C ASP A 125 16.00 -11.54 9.83
N TYR A 126 15.25 -10.60 9.26
CA TYR A 126 14.55 -9.54 9.99
C TYR A 126 13.53 -10.09 11.01
N LYS A 127 12.79 -11.15 10.65
CA LYS A 127 11.88 -11.85 11.57
C LYS A 127 12.63 -12.68 12.62
N GLY A 128 13.75 -13.29 12.26
CA GLY A 128 14.61 -14.07 13.16
C GLY A 128 15.18 -13.20 14.29
N ASN A 129 15.72 -12.05 13.93
CA ASN A 129 16.23 -11.07 14.88
C ASN A 129 15.15 -10.50 15.82
N ARG A 130 13.88 -10.45 15.38
CA ARG A 130 12.74 -10.08 16.24
C ARG A 130 12.36 -11.15 17.26
N LYS A 131 12.54 -12.43 16.95
CA LYS A 131 12.21 -13.54 17.89
C LYS A 131 13.21 -13.67 19.04
N THR A 132 14.47 -13.28 18.84
CA THR A 132 15.50 -13.28 19.86
C THR A 132 15.45 -12.06 20.79
N ALA A 133 14.86 -10.96 20.32
CA ALA A 133 14.53 -9.82 21.16
C ALA A 133 13.15 -10.04 21.79
N HIS A 134 13.13 -10.78 22.91
CA HIS A 134 11.97 -10.87 23.80
C HIS A 134 11.85 -9.55 24.60
N TYR A 135 11.77 -8.44 23.87
CA TYR A 135 11.41 -7.15 24.41
C TYR A 135 9.94 -6.95 24.11
N ASP A 136 9.13 -6.81 25.15
CA ASP A 136 7.87 -6.10 25.09
C ASP A 136 8.12 -4.86 24.25
N ARG A 137 7.49 -4.80 23.08
CA ARG A 137 7.77 -3.78 22.06
C ARG A 137 7.21 -2.46 22.55
N ILE A 138 7.93 -1.84 23.47
CA ILE A 138 7.77 -0.42 23.70
C ILE A 138 8.10 0.22 22.36
N GLU A 139 7.09 0.71 21.67
CA GLU A 139 7.26 1.47 20.45
C GLU A 139 8.28 2.57 20.75
N THR A 140 9.45 2.50 20.13
CA THR A 140 10.48 3.48 20.40
C THR A 140 9.99 4.84 19.91
N ILE A 141 10.48 5.92 20.52
CA ILE A 141 10.16 7.28 20.06
C ILE A 141 10.53 7.44 18.59
N SER A 142 11.65 6.82 18.17
CA SER A 142 12.05 6.78 16.76
C SER A 142 10.97 6.14 15.87
N ASP A 143 10.35 5.03 16.31
CA ASP A 143 9.26 4.39 15.56
C ASP A 143 8.01 5.29 15.49
N CYS A 144 7.67 5.99 16.58
CA CYS A 144 6.57 6.97 16.58
C CYS A 144 6.84 8.15 15.65
N TYR A 145 8.06 8.67 15.64
CA TYR A 145 8.46 9.74 14.72
C TYR A 145 8.39 9.29 13.27
N GLN A 146 8.96 8.12 12.95
CA GLN A 146 8.93 7.58 11.59
C GLN A 146 7.49 7.38 11.11
N ARG A 147 6.63 6.81 11.96
CA ARG A 147 5.20 6.64 11.63
C ARG A 147 4.52 7.95 11.32
N ALA A 148 4.73 8.98 12.15
CA ALA A 148 4.12 10.28 11.95
C ALA A 148 4.63 10.97 10.69
N VAL A 149 5.93 10.91 10.41
CA VAL A 149 6.52 11.47 9.19
C VAL A 149 5.96 10.76 7.94
N PHE A 150 5.89 9.44 7.94
CA PHE A 150 5.32 8.68 6.83
C PHE A 150 3.84 9.01 6.61
N GLU A 151 3.07 9.13 7.69
CA GLU A 151 1.65 9.49 7.60
C GLU A 151 1.46 10.90 7.02
N ILE A 152 2.25 11.87 7.47
CA ILE A 152 2.22 13.25 6.94
C ILE A 152 2.57 13.26 5.45
N LEU A 153 3.65 12.57 5.04
CA LEU A 153 4.05 12.49 3.64
C LEU A 153 2.98 11.82 2.77
N TYR A 154 2.35 10.76 3.28
CA TYR A 154 1.25 10.12 2.60
C TYR A 154 0.07 11.07 2.39
N GLN A 155 -0.37 11.76 3.45
CA GLN A 155 -1.48 12.72 3.38
C GLN A 155 -1.19 13.85 2.39
N ILE A 156 0.04 14.38 2.39
CA ILE A 156 0.46 15.44 1.45
C ILE A 156 0.41 14.92 0.00
N ARG A 157 0.89 13.71 -0.25
CA ARG A 157 0.96 13.16 -1.62
C ARG A 157 -0.39 12.80 -2.22
N VAL A 158 -1.35 12.37 -1.39
CA VAL A 158 -2.72 12.03 -1.84
C VAL A 158 -3.67 13.22 -1.80
N ALA A 159 -3.26 14.35 -1.23
CA ALA A 159 -4.07 15.55 -1.16
C ALA A 159 -4.35 16.11 -2.56
N ARG A 160 -5.62 16.46 -2.78
CA ARG A 160 -6.05 17.21 -3.96
C ARG A 160 -6.19 18.69 -3.57
N SER A 161 -6.22 19.55 -4.57
CA SER A 161 -6.36 21.01 -4.34
C SER A 161 -7.64 21.38 -3.58
N ASP A 162 -8.69 20.58 -3.72
CA ASP A 162 -9.99 20.78 -3.08
C ASP A 162 -10.00 20.39 -1.58
N ASN A 163 -9.09 19.53 -1.13
CA ASN A 163 -9.02 19.05 0.24
C ASN A 163 -7.71 19.43 0.97
N TRP A 164 -6.90 20.29 0.38
CA TRP A 164 -5.60 20.69 0.94
C TRP A 164 -5.69 21.25 2.35
N GLN A 165 -6.69 22.09 2.64
CA GLN A 165 -6.84 22.68 3.97
C GLN A 165 -7.13 21.64 5.07
N SER A 166 -7.99 20.65 4.77
CA SER A 166 -8.28 19.56 5.71
C SER A 166 -7.07 18.66 5.91
N THR A 167 -6.35 18.36 4.84
CA THR A 167 -5.12 17.55 4.86
C THR A 167 -4.02 18.23 5.66
N SER A 168 -3.82 19.54 5.47
CA SER A 168 -2.84 20.35 6.21
C SER A 168 -3.15 20.38 7.71
N ARG A 169 -4.42 20.55 8.10
CA ARG A 169 -4.84 20.46 9.50
C ARG A 169 -4.57 19.09 10.12
N GLN A 170 -4.87 18.02 9.39
CA GLN A 170 -4.62 16.64 9.85
C GLN A 170 -3.13 16.39 10.05
N ALA A 171 -2.28 16.81 9.12
CA ALA A 171 -0.83 16.71 9.24
C ALA A 171 -0.30 17.47 10.46
N ALA A 172 -0.84 18.66 10.74
CA ALA A 172 -0.49 19.43 11.93
C ALA A 172 -0.89 18.73 13.24
N ILE A 173 -2.04 18.03 13.27
CA ILE A 173 -2.47 17.24 14.42
C ILE A 173 -1.50 16.08 14.67
N TYR A 174 -1.11 15.33 13.63
CA TYR A 174 -0.13 14.24 13.75
C TYR A 174 1.20 14.75 14.28
N TRP A 175 1.71 15.85 13.72
CA TRP A 175 2.96 16.46 14.16
C TRP A 175 2.92 16.90 15.64
N ASN A 176 1.83 17.56 16.04
CA ASN A 176 1.65 17.98 17.43
C ASN A 176 1.58 16.80 18.41
N ASN A 177 0.97 15.68 18.02
CA ASN A 177 0.94 14.47 18.84
C ASN A 177 2.35 13.87 19.03
N VAL A 178 3.16 13.88 17.97
CA VAL A 178 4.56 13.46 18.03
C VAL A 178 5.36 14.37 18.97
N MET A 179 5.21 15.67 18.85
CA MET A 179 5.92 16.64 19.70
C MET A 179 5.52 16.52 21.18
N LYS A 180 4.24 16.25 21.47
CA LYS A 180 3.80 15.96 22.85
C LYS A 180 4.41 14.68 23.41
N ALA A 181 4.48 13.62 22.61
CA ALA A 181 5.13 12.37 23.03
C ALA A 181 6.62 12.57 23.30
N LYS A 182 7.33 13.37 22.51
CA LYS A 182 8.72 13.76 22.76
C LYS A 182 8.90 14.44 24.12
N ILE A 183 8.09 15.47 24.41
CA ILE A 183 8.16 16.25 25.65
C ILE A 183 7.94 15.35 26.89
N LEU A 184 7.00 14.40 26.80
CA LEU A 184 6.73 13.46 27.88
C LEU A 184 7.89 12.48 28.11
N TRP A 185 8.64 12.16 27.07
CA TRP A 185 9.79 11.28 27.18
C TRP A 185 11.04 11.98 27.73
N GLU A 186 11.29 13.21 27.32
CA GLU A 186 12.42 14.01 27.84
C GLU A 186 12.32 14.33 29.34
N LYS A 187 11.11 14.17 29.93
CA LYS A 187 10.84 14.37 31.37
C LYS A 187 10.98 13.11 32.21
N ARG A 188 11.32 11.95 31.61
CA ARG A 188 11.60 10.68 32.31
C ARG A 188 13.09 10.47 32.48
#